data_e8f25bd6dd04081982ead579778cf049
#
_entry.id   e8f25bd6dd04081982ead579778cf049
#
_cell.length_a   1.000
_cell.length_b   1.000
_cell.length_c   1.000
_cell.angle_alpha   90.00
_cell.angle_beta   90.00
_cell.angle_gamma   90.00
#
_symmetry.space_group_name_H-M   'P 1'
#
loop_
_entity.id
_entity.type
_entity.pdbx_description
1 polymer ?
#
loop_
_entity_poly.entity_id
_entity_poly.type
_entity_poly.pdbx_seq_one_letter_code
_entity_poly.pdbx_strand_id
1 'polypeptide(L)'
;MTLVVEEEDYKNDVEKTLKDYRKKANVPGFRPGQAPMGMIKRQFGPSVKMDVVNKLVGQQIYKYVQDNKIQMLGEPLPSEKQTPVDIEKDGPYTFMFDIAVAPEFKVALSGRDKVDYYNITVDDKILDQQVDMYASRAGSYEKAESYEANDMLKGDLRELDENGNTKEGGITVEGAIMMPSYIKVEEQKNLFNDAKVGDVITFNPKKAYPDNDTEVSQLLKIEREAVKDLESEFSYQITEIQRFKKHEINEELFKQALGEDTDVKDEAAFRAKIAEGLQAQLVNDSDYKFILDVRAHCEKKVGKLEFPDALLKRIMLANNKDKGEEFVEKNYEQSIKELTWHLIKEQLIKAQDIKIDDNDIKETAKEAARAQFAQYGMTNIPEEYVENYANELIKKGDSTDALVDRSIDRKLAATLKNVVKLNEKEISVEDFNKMMQE
;
A
#
# COMPACT_ATOMS: atom_id res chain seq x y z
N MET A 1 -0.91 0.11 38.95
CA MET A 1 -0.40 -1.17 39.48
C MET A 1 0.88 -0.94 40.25
N THR A 2 1.01 -1.55 41.43
CA THR A 2 2.23 -1.47 42.24
C THR A 2 2.83 -2.87 42.37
N LEU A 3 4.11 -3.01 42.06
CA LEU A 3 4.85 -4.25 42.16
C LEU A 3 6.00 -4.09 43.14
N VAL A 4 6.10 -4.98 44.10
CA VAL A 4 7.22 -5.04 45.05
C VAL A 4 8.08 -6.23 44.67
N VAL A 5 9.37 -5.97 44.50
CA VAL A 5 10.38 -6.98 44.17
C VAL A 5 11.30 -7.14 45.35
N GLU A 6 11.22 -8.28 46.03
CA GLU A 6 12.04 -8.60 47.18
C GLU A 6 13.44 -9.05 46.76
N GLU A 7 14.41 -8.95 47.65
CA GLU A 7 15.79 -9.39 47.36
C GLU A 7 15.86 -10.86 46.95
N GLU A 8 15.02 -11.69 47.53
CA GLU A 8 14.96 -13.15 47.27
C GLU A 8 14.52 -13.46 45.84
N ASP A 9 13.72 -12.54 45.22
CA ASP A 9 13.18 -12.73 43.85
C ASP A 9 14.26 -12.63 42.77
N TYR A 10 15.29 -11.79 42.97
CA TYR A 10 16.29 -11.51 41.93
C TYR A 10 17.70 -11.98 42.26
N LYS A 11 18.05 -12.22 43.54
CA LYS A 11 19.42 -12.51 44.00
C LYS A 11 20.04 -13.71 43.27
N ASN A 12 19.31 -14.81 43.16
CA ASN A 12 19.80 -16.01 42.51
C ASN A 12 20.06 -15.82 41.02
N ASP A 13 19.19 -15.11 40.34
CA ASP A 13 19.34 -14.82 38.90
C ASP A 13 20.46 -13.82 38.63
N VAL A 14 20.65 -12.83 39.50
CA VAL A 14 21.80 -11.92 39.45
C VAL A 14 23.10 -12.67 39.61
N GLU A 15 23.21 -13.59 40.62
CA GLU A 15 24.41 -14.40 40.82
C GLU A 15 24.70 -15.33 39.65
N LYS A 16 23.67 -15.96 39.11
CA LYS A 16 23.79 -16.80 37.92
C LYS A 16 24.27 -16.03 36.72
N THR A 17 23.66 -14.88 36.45
CA THR A 17 24.00 -14.00 35.32
C THR A 17 25.42 -13.48 35.47
N LEU A 18 25.86 -13.06 36.65
CA LEU A 18 27.25 -12.64 36.89
C LEU A 18 28.26 -13.75 36.70
N LYS A 19 27.92 -15.03 37.06
CA LYS A 19 28.77 -16.19 36.76
C LYS A 19 28.90 -16.43 35.25
N ASP A 20 27.84 -16.24 34.48
CA ASP A 20 27.87 -16.38 33.02
C ASP A 20 28.60 -15.22 32.36
N TYR A 21 28.42 -13.98 32.87
CA TYR A 21 29.22 -12.81 32.43
C TYR A 21 30.71 -13.02 32.65
N ARG A 22 31.11 -13.57 33.82
CA ARG A 22 32.51 -13.87 34.12
C ARG A 22 33.16 -14.77 33.05
N LYS A 23 32.41 -15.74 32.53
CA LYS A 23 32.92 -16.67 31.49
C LYS A 23 33.22 -15.99 30.18
N LYS A 24 32.47 -14.93 29.85
CA LYS A 24 32.48 -14.23 28.53
C LYS A 24 33.18 -12.87 28.58
N ALA A 25 33.22 -12.22 29.76
CA ALA A 25 33.75 -10.88 29.88
C ALA A 25 35.24 -10.81 29.65
N ASN A 26 35.65 -9.82 28.85
CA ASN A 26 37.06 -9.46 28.67
C ASN A 26 37.46 -8.43 29.71
N VAL A 27 38.12 -8.86 30.79
CA VAL A 27 38.55 -7.99 31.86
C VAL A 27 40.05 -7.78 31.70
N PRO A 28 40.54 -6.50 31.54
CA PRO A 28 41.94 -6.22 31.39
C PRO A 28 42.81 -6.88 32.49
N GLY A 29 43.87 -7.57 32.12
CA GLY A 29 44.77 -8.29 33.03
C GLY A 29 44.34 -9.70 33.41
N PHE A 30 43.20 -10.18 32.93
CA PHE A 30 42.73 -11.57 33.19
C PHE A 30 42.33 -12.30 31.92
N ARG A 31 42.64 -13.59 31.85
CA ARG A 31 42.14 -14.46 30.80
C ARG A 31 40.60 -14.57 30.96
N PRO A 32 39.81 -14.64 29.87
CA PRO A 32 38.36 -14.85 29.94
C PRO A 32 37.99 -16.01 30.89
N GLY A 33 37.07 -15.77 31.80
CA GLY A 33 36.62 -16.71 32.81
C GLY A 33 37.50 -16.81 34.08
N GLN A 34 38.65 -16.12 34.16
CA GLN A 34 39.56 -16.20 35.30
C GLN A 34 39.56 -14.95 36.22
N ALA A 35 38.79 -13.91 35.85
CA ALA A 35 38.67 -12.73 36.70
C ALA A 35 38.04 -13.07 38.08
N PRO A 36 38.53 -12.48 39.19
CA PRO A 36 37.92 -12.66 40.50
C PRO A 36 36.47 -12.22 40.52
N MET A 37 35.59 -13.00 41.16
CA MET A 37 34.15 -12.73 41.22
C MET A 37 33.82 -11.37 41.84
N GLY A 38 34.61 -10.93 42.85
CA GLY A 38 34.47 -9.60 43.47
C GLY A 38 34.70 -8.48 42.50
N MET A 39 35.58 -8.60 41.52
CA MET A 39 35.81 -7.60 40.48
C MET A 39 34.66 -7.58 39.49
N ILE A 40 34.15 -8.74 39.07
CA ILE A 40 32.98 -8.88 38.23
C ILE A 40 31.74 -8.22 38.88
N LYS A 41 31.51 -8.53 40.16
CA LYS A 41 30.41 -7.93 40.95
C LYS A 41 30.54 -6.40 41.04
N ARG A 42 31.74 -5.85 41.24
CA ARG A 42 31.96 -4.40 41.31
C ARG A 42 31.74 -3.74 39.98
N GLN A 43 32.20 -4.33 38.88
CA GLN A 43 32.18 -3.72 37.56
C GLN A 43 30.81 -3.87 36.84
N PHE A 44 30.18 -5.02 36.96
CA PHE A 44 28.97 -5.38 36.23
C PHE A 44 27.75 -5.60 37.12
N GLY A 45 27.94 -5.63 38.45
CA GLY A 45 26.86 -5.94 39.41
C GLY A 45 25.64 -5.05 39.27
N PRO A 46 25.77 -3.69 39.31
CA PRO A 46 24.64 -2.80 39.17
C PRO A 46 23.87 -2.96 37.87
N SER A 47 24.60 -3.06 36.73
CA SER A 47 23.97 -3.25 35.42
C SER A 47 23.24 -4.59 35.32
N VAL A 48 23.87 -5.69 35.72
CA VAL A 48 23.27 -7.03 35.71
C VAL A 48 22.06 -7.09 36.64
N LYS A 49 22.15 -6.45 37.82
CA LYS A 49 21.01 -6.36 38.76
C LYS A 49 19.84 -5.62 38.11
N MET A 50 20.09 -4.48 37.48
CA MET A 50 19.07 -3.71 36.75
C MET A 50 18.39 -4.52 35.66
N ASP A 51 19.16 -5.22 34.83
CA ASP A 51 18.64 -6.04 33.74
C ASP A 51 17.77 -7.21 34.27
N VAL A 52 18.23 -7.89 35.32
CA VAL A 52 17.49 -9.00 35.94
C VAL A 52 16.19 -8.49 36.58
N VAL A 53 16.24 -7.38 37.33
CA VAL A 53 15.06 -6.80 37.96
C VAL A 53 14.06 -6.29 36.90
N ASN A 54 14.52 -5.61 35.86
CA ASN A 54 13.64 -5.16 34.77
C ASN A 54 12.95 -6.33 34.07
N LYS A 55 13.69 -7.42 33.80
CA LYS A 55 13.13 -8.63 33.22
C LYS A 55 12.08 -9.26 34.13
N LEU A 56 12.37 -9.35 35.43
CA LEU A 56 11.45 -9.90 36.43
C LEU A 56 10.17 -9.07 36.50
N VAL A 57 10.30 -7.72 36.57
CA VAL A 57 9.18 -6.80 36.58
C VAL A 57 8.30 -6.99 35.34
N GLY A 58 8.88 -7.04 34.14
CA GLY A 58 8.13 -7.28 32.89
C GLY A 58 7.38 -8.63 32.94
N GLN A 59 8.04 -9.69 33.39
CA GLN A 59 7.42 -11.02 33.52
C GLN A 59 6.25 -11.04 34.53
N GLN A 60 6.40 -10.37 35.65
CA GLN A 60 5.36 -10.28 36.69
C GLN A 60 4.14 -9.48 36.21
N ILE A 61 4.37 -8.36 35.54
CA ILE A 61 3.28 -7.56 34.95
C ILE A 61 2.52 -8.41 33.93
N TYR A 62 3.22 -9.06 33.01
CA TYR A 62 2.62 -9.88 31.96
C TYR A 62 1.81 -11.04 32.54
N LYS A 63 2.39 -11.74 33.53
CA LYS A 63 1.71 -12.82 34.25
C LYS A 63 0.45 -12.34 34.95
N TYR A 64 0.51 -11.21 35.65
CA TYR A 64 -0.65 -10.63 36.33
C TYR A 64 -1.78 -10.29 35.36
N VAL A 65 -1.44 -9.66 34.22
CA VAL A 65 -2.38 -9.30 33.18
C VAL A 65 -3.07 -10.56 32.61
N GLN A 66 -2.29 -11.63 32.35
CA GLN A 66 -2.83 -12.89 31.84
C GLN A 66 -3.71 -13.61 32.87
N ASP A 67 -3.23 -13.77 34.08
CA ASP A 67 -3.93 -14.50 35.16
C ASP A 67 -5.28 -13.85 35.49
N ASN A 68 -5.34 -12.52 35.43
CA ASN A 68 -6.56 -11.74 35.69
C ASN A 68 -7.37 -11.42 34.41
N LYS A 69 -6.94 -11.91 33.25
CA LYS A 69 -7.59 -11.69 31.95
C LYS A 69 -7.85 -10.19 31.65
N ILE A 70 -6.91 -9.35 32.04
CA ILE A 70 -6.99 -7.90 31.81
C ILE A 70 -6.71 -7.63 30.33
N GLN A 71 -7.66 -7.00 29.65
CA GLN A 71 -7.44 -6.52 28.28
C GLN A 71 -6.73 -5.17 28.35
N MET A 72 -5.42 -5.21 28.19
CA MET A 72 -4.57 -4.03 28.29
C MET A 72 -4.47 -3.32 26.93
N LEU A 73 -4.52 -1.98 26.97
CA LEU A 73 -4.39 -1.11 25.80
C LEU A 73 -2.99 -0.51 25.75
N GLY A 74 -2.14 -1.04 24.87
CA GLY A 74 -0.75 -0.63 24.75
C GLY A 74 0.13 -1.16 25.88
N GLU A 75 1.35 -0.62 25.97
CA GLU A 75 2.34 -1.04 26.99
C GLU A 75 2.15 -0.32 28.32
N PRO A 76 2.47 -0.97 29.45
CA PRO A 76 2.51 -0.31 30.75
C PRO A 76 3.53 0.81 30.76
N LEU A 77 3.15 1.98 31.27
CA LEU A 77 4.09 3.08 31.46
C LEU A 77 4.46 3.24 32.94
N PRO A 78 5.70 3.65 33.25
CA PRO A 78 6.05 4.05 34.59
C PRO A 78 5.07 5.14 35.07
N SER A 79 4.54 4.95 36.29
CA SER A 79 3.57 5.92 36.87
C SER A 79 4.25 7.24 37.15
N GLU A 80 3.53 8.33 36.99
CA GLU A 80 4.01 9.66 37.42
C GLU A 80 4.27 9.76 38.94
N LYS A 81 3.69 8.81 39.66
CA LYS A 81 3.90 8.69 41.12
C LYS A 81 5.11 7.82 41.48
N GLN A 82 5.84 7.28 40.48
CA GLN A 82 7.03 6.46 40.70
C GLN A 82 8.11 7.30 41.38
N THR A 83 8.54 6.86 42.54
CA THR A 83 9.72 7.42 43.20
C THR A 83 10.99 6.77 42.62
N PRO A 84 12.12 7.51 42.49
CA PRO A 84 13.38 6.94 42.06
C PRO A 84 13.78 5.71 42.85
N VAL A 85 14.11 4.62 42.16
CA VAL A 85 14.59 3.39 42.79
C VAL A 85 16.11 3.36 42.71
N ASP A 86 16.76 3.25 43.86
CA ASP A 86 18.21 3.11 43.98
C ASP A 86 18.60 1.63 43.86
N ILE A 87 18.93 1.19 42.64
CA ILE A 87 19.27 -0.19 42.38
C ILE A 87 20.61 -0.62 42.97
N GLU A 88 21.48 0.31 43.39
CA GLU A 88 22.76 -0.01 44.04
C GLU A 88 22.57 -0.55 45.45
N LYS A 89 21.53 -0.08 46.16
CA LYS A 89 21.13 -0.64 47.43
C LYS A 89 20.36 -1.94 47.24
N ASP A 90 20.45 -2.85 48.17
CA ASP A 90 19.65 -4.08 48.14
C ASP A 90 18.21 -3.75 48.54
N GLY A 91 17.24 -4.33 47.78
CA GLY A 91 15.82 -4.05 47.89
C GLY A 91 15.19 -4.48 49.21
N PRO A 92 13.87 -4.25 49.40
CA PRO A 92 12.85 -4.37 48.34
C PRO A 92 12.74 -3.13 47.44
N TYR A 93 12.41 -3.36 46.19
CA TYR A 93 12.15 -2.30 45.19
C TYR A 93 10.67 -2.20 44.92
N THR A 94 10.15 -0.99 44.94
CA THR A 94 8.74 -0.74 44.60
C THR A 94 8.66 -0.04 43.24
N PHE A 95 7.97 -0.69 42.30
CA PHE A 95 7.71 -0.16 40.98
C PHE A 95 6.22 0.12 40.82
N MET A 96 5.90 1.28 40.29
CA MET A 96 4.53 1.70 40.00
C MET A 96 4.35 1.88 38.50
N PHE A 97 3.31 1.24 37.93
CA PHE A 97 2.97 1.32 36.51
C PHE A 97 1.53 1.76 36.34
N ASP A 98 1.31 2.62 35.36
CA ASP A 98 -0.02 2.95 34.86
C ASP A 98 -0.32 2.00 33.68
N ILE A 99 -1.47 1.33 33.75
CA ILE A 99 -1.94 0.35 32.77
C ILE A 99 -3.29 0.85 32.24
N ALA A 100 -3.38 1.08 30.95
CA ALA A 100 -4.65 1.36 30.28
C ALA A 100 -5.42 0.05 30.09
N VAL A 101 -6.66 0.01 30.55
CA VAL A 101 -7.54 -1.16 30.47
C VAL A 101 -8.68 -0.85 29.51
N ALA A 102 -9.02 -1.82 28.66
CA ALA A 102 -10.15 -1.69 27.74
C ALA A 102 -11.48 -1.55 28.51
N PRO A 103 -12.39 -0.70 28.02
CA PRO A 103 -13.72 -0.56 28.60
C PRO A 103 -14.51 -1.87 28.46
N GLU A 104 -15.34 -2.18 29.44
CA GLU A 104 -16.24 -3.32 29.35
C GLU A 104 -17.45 -2.97 28.49
N PHE A 105 -17.67 -3.74 27.45
CA PHE A 105 -18.85 -3.66 26.58
C PHE A 105 -19.17 -5.03 26.00
N LYS A 106 -20.36 -5.16 25.40
CA LYS A 106 -20.76 -6.38 24.69
C LYS A 106 -21.35 -6.02 23.34
N VAL A 107 -20.86 -6.66 22.30
CA VAL A 107 -21.42 -6.58 20.98
C VAL A 107 -21.66 -7.99 20.43
N ALA A 108 -22.85 -8.20 19.89
CA ALA A 108 -23.21 -9.43 19.18
C ALA A 108 -24.09 -9.06 18.00
N LEU A 109 -23.89 -9.75 16.90
CA LEU A 109 -24.69 -9.64 15.69
C LEU A 109 -25.55 -10.89 15.51
N SER A 110 -26.70 -10.73 14.87
CA SER A 110 -27.70 -11.78 14.64
C SER A 110 -28.53 -11.47 13.41
N GLY A 111 -29.41 -12.38 12.97
CA GLY A 111 -30.36 -12.15 11.87
C GLY A 111 -31.37 -11.00 12.09
N ARG A 112 -31.35 -10.34 13.25
CA ARG A 112 -32.12 -9.12 13.51
C ARG A 112 -31.39 -7.85 13.10
N ASP A 113 -30.06 -7.93 13.00
CA ASP A 113 -29.22 -6.84 12.58
C ASP A 113 -29.23 -6.76 11.06
N LYS A 114 -29.66 -5.60 10.52
CA LYS A 114 -29.71 -5.37 9.07
C LYS A 114 -28.49 -4.56 8.66
N VAL A 115 -27.75 -5.06 7.70
CA VAL A 115 -26.57 -4.38 7.14
C VAL A 115 -26.70 -4.35 5.62
N ASP A 116 -26.38 -3.24 5.02
CA ASP A 116 -26.40 -3.08 3.57
C ASP A 116 -25.29 -3.94 2.94
N TYR A 117 -25.64 -4.58 1.82
CA TYR A 117 -24.69 -5.27 0.96
C TYR A 117 -24.89 -4.84 -0.47
N TYR A 118 -23.83 -4.35 -1.10
CA TYR A 118 -23.89 -3.79 -2.44
C TYR A 118 -23.45 -4.80 -3.48
N ASN A 119 -24.38 -5.23 -4.32
CA ASN A 119 -24.09 -6.04 -5.50
C ASN A 119 -23.70 -5.09 -6.63
N ILE A 120 -22.38 -4.97 -6.87
CA ILE A 120 -21.85 -4.07 -7.89
C ILE A 120 -22.01 -4.74 -9.25
N THR A 121 -22.71 -4.07 -10.17
CA THR A 121 -23.00 -4.61 -11.51
C THR A 121 -22.01 -4.07 -12.54
N VAL A 122 -21.55 -4.97 -13.41
CA VAL A 122 -20.74 -4.63 -14.59
C VAL A 122 -21.69 -4.34 -15.74
N ASP A 123 -21.70 -3.10 -16.23
CA ASP A 123 -22.51 -2.69 -17.37
C ASP A 123 -21.75 -2.85 -18.71
N ASP A 124 -22.50 -2.76 -19.82
CA ASP A 124 -21.94 -2.92 -21.16
C ASP A 124 -20.88 -1.85 -21.45
N LYS A 125 -20.99 -0.65 -20.90
CA LYS A 125 -20.01 0.43 -21.08
C LYS A 125 -18.64 0.06 -20.50
N ILE A 126 -18.64 -0.56 -19.32
CA ILE A 126 -17.40 -1.04 -18.68
C ILE A 126 -16.82 -2.19 -19.48
N LEU A 127 -17.65 -3.11 -19.96
CA LEU A 127 -17.21 -4.20 -20.81
C LEU A 127 -16.62 -3.68 -22.12
N ASP A 128 -17.26 -2.71 -22.77
CA ASP A 128 -16.73 -2.07 -23.97
C ASP A 128 -15.37 -1.43 -23.72
N GLN A 129 -15.21 -0.71 -22.62
CA GLN A 129 -13.95 -0.10 -22.23
C GLN A 129 -12.85 -1.16 -21.99
N GLN A 130 -13.18 -2.27 -21.37
CA GLN A 130 -12.21 -3.35 -21.12
C GLN A 130 -11.81 -4.05 -22.43
N VAL A 131 -12.77 -4.37 -23.31
CA VAL A 131 -12.49 -4.94 -24.63
C VAL A 131 -11.61 -4.00 -25.45
N ASP A 132 -11.95 -2.69 -25.45
CA ASP A 132 -11.17 -1.66 -26.15
C ASP A 132 -9.75 -1.53 -25.59
N MET A 133 -9.59 -1.65 -24.28
CA MET A 133 -8.28 -1.65 -23.62
C MET A 133 -7.43 -2.87 -24.05
N TYR A 134 -8.01 -4.07 -24.10
CA TYR A 134 -7.30 -5.26 -24.59
C TYR A 134 -6.93 -5.12 -26.06
N ALA A 135 -7.86 -4.69 -26.91
CA ALA A 135 -7.60 -4.45 -28.33
C ALA A 135 -6.54 -3.38 -28.57
N SER A 136 -6.56 -2.30 -27.78
CA SER A 136 -5.54 -1.24 -27.84
C SER A 136 -4.17 -1.72 -27.38
N ARG A 137 -4.11 -2.53 -26.32
CA ARG A 137 -2.85 -3.05 -25.79
C ARG A 137 -2.17 -4.05 -26.72
N ALA A 138 -2.96 -4.84 -27.44
CA ALA A 138 -2.49 -5.78 -28.43
C ALA A 138 -2.28 -5.13 -29.81
N GLY A 139 -2.62 -3.84 -29.95
CA GLY A 139 -2.50 -3.09 -31.20
C GLY A 139 -1.05 -2.90 -31.65
N SER A 140 -0.86 -2.60 -32.91
CA SER A 140 0.44 -2.38 -33.53
C SER A 140 0.45 -1.14 -34.40
N TYR A 141 1.65 -0.64 -34.71
CA TYR A 141 1.83 0.45 -35.65
C TYR A 141 2.01 -0.11 -37.05
N GLU A 142 1.17 0.33 -37.99
CA GLU A 142 1.26 0.00 -39.42
C GLU A 142 1.72 1.24 -40.21
N LYS A 143 2.45 1.01 -41.30
CA LYS A 143 2.86 2.10 -42.19
C LYS A 143 1.66 2.64 -42.94
N ALA A 144 1.58 3.96 -43.03
CA ALA A 144 0.56 4.67 -43.77
C ALA A 144 1.21 5.61 -44.79
N GLU A 145 0.50 5.92 -45.88
CA GLU A 145 0.99 6.81 -46.94
C GLU A 145 0.61 8.27 -46.72
N SER A 146 -0.49 8.52 -45.97
CA SER A 146 -1.00 9.85 -45.65
C SER A 146 -1.35 9.96 -44.19
N TYR A 147 -1.14 11.16 -43.63
CA TYR A 147 -1.42 11.46 -42.24
C TYR A 147 -2.92 11.52 -41.95
N GLU A 148 -3.31 10.85 -40.88
CA GLU A 148 -4.59 11.06 -40.21
C GLU A 148 -4.35 11.41 -38.73
N ALA A 149 -5.39 11.95 -38.09
CA ALA A 149 -5.29 12.33 -36.69
C ALA A 149 -4.78 11.18 -35.80
N ASN A 150 -3.82 11.47 -34.94
CA ASN A 150 -3.10 10.53 -34.05
C ASN A 150 -2.06 9.62 -34.69
N ASP A 151 -1.74 9.79 -35.97
CA ASP A 151 -0.60 9.10 -36.56
C ASP A 151 0.72 9.66 -36.02
N MET A 152 1.72 8.81 -35.92
CA MET A 152 3.07 9.15 -35.58
C MET A 152 3.87 9.40 -36.85
N LEU A 153 4.47 10.57 -36.97
CA LEU A 153 5.34 10.94 -38.08
C LEU A 153 6.79 10.74 -37.66
N LYS A 154 7.57 10.15 -38.59
CA LYS A 154 9.03 10.09 -38.50
C LYS A 154 9.61 10.83 -39.68
N GLY A 155 10.60 11.69 -39.43
CA GLY A 155 11.17 12.51 -40.49
C GLY A 155 12.43 13.22 -40.05
N ASP A 156 13.00 13.99 -40.99
CA ASP A 156 14.22 14.75 -40.77
C ASP A 156 13.90 16.23 -40.57
N LEU A 157 14.36 16.78 -39.45
CA LEU A 157 14.22 18.22 -39.14
C LEU A 157 15.49 18.95 -39.48
N ARG A 158 15.33 20.14 -40.08
CA ARG A 158 16.42 21.07 -40.39
C ARG A 158 16.02 22.48 -40.07
N GLU A 159 16.87 23.17 -39.29
CA GLU A 159 16.68 24.61 -39.00
C GLU A 159 16.78 25.43 -40.28
N LEU A 160 15.91 26.41 -40.43
CA LEU A 160 15.88 27.33 -41.56
C LEU A 160 16.44 28.70 -41.20
N ASP A 161 17.07 29.34 -42.19
CA ASP A 161 17.46 30.76 -42.10
C ASP A 161 16.25 31.70 -42.40
N GLU A 162 16.47 33.00 -42.29
CA GLU A 162 15.44 34.02 -42.55
C GLU A 162 14.88 34.01 -43.99
N ASN A 163 15.57 33.35 -44.93
CA ASN A 163 15.16 33.21 -46.31
C ASN A 163 14.45 31.88 -46.59
N GLY A 164 14.29 31.04 -45.57
CA GLY A 164 13.65 29.72 -45.72
C GLY A 164 14.59 28.62 -46.26
N ASN A 165 15.90 28.86 -46.33
CA ASN A 165 16.87 27.85 -46.71
C ASN A 165 17.40 27.13 -45.49
N THR A 166 17.94 25.92 -45.67
CA THR A 166 18.63 25.21 -44.58
C THR A 166 19.78 26.04 -44.05
N LYS A 167 19.76 26.38 -42.78
CA LYS A 167 20.76 27.19 -42.09
C LYS A 167 22.08 26.41 -41.98
N GLU A 168 23.17 27.00 -42.46
CA GLU A 168 24.49 26.41 -42.36
C GLU A 168 24.93 26.32 -40.88
N GLY A 169 25.28 25.13 -40.43
CA GLY A 169 25.61 24.87 -39.01
C GLY A 169 24.41 24.91 -38.08
N GLY A 170 23.17 25.02 -38.60
CA GLY A 170 21.94 24.95 -37.83
C GLY A 170 21.60 23.58 -37.30
N ILE A 171 20.56 23.50 -36.46
CA ILE A 171 20.09 22.24 -35.83
C ILE A 171 19.55 21.32 -36.91
N THR A 172 20.03 20.07 -36.90
CA THR A 172 19.56 19.01 -37.77
C THR A 172 19.28 17.75 -36.92
N VAL A 173 18.11 17.16 -37.09
CA VAL A 173 17.73 15.93 -36.40
C VAL A 173 17.21 14.92 -37.41
N GLU A 174 17.95 13.83 -37.59
CA GLU A 174 17.53 12.71 -38.42
C GLU A 174 16.58 11.80 -37.65
N GLY A 175 15.52 11.36 -38.31
CA GLY A 175 14.53 10.43 -37.76
C GLY A 175 13.79 10.99 -36.54
N ALA A 176 13.53 12.27 -36.48
CA ALA A 176 12.72 12.89 -35.46
C ALA A 176 11.30 12.32 -35.47
N ILE A 177 10.79 11.99 -34.31
CA ILE A 177 9.43 11.44 -34.15
C ILE A 177 8.55 12.50 -33.52
N MET A 178 7.39 12.73 -34.13
CA MET A 178 6.37 13.64 -33.59
C MET A 178 4.96 13.15 -33.88
N MET A 179 4.02 13.55 -33.03
CA MET A 179 2.59 13.36 -33.26
C MET A 179 1.94 14.74 -33.40
N PRO A 180 1.53 15.18 -34.59
CA PRO A 180 0.92 16.47 -34.78
C PRO A 180 -0.33 16.71 -33.93
N SER A 181 -1.04 15.66 -33.53
CA SER A 181 -2.18 15.76 -32.60
C SER A 181 -1.84 16.40 -31.26
N TYR A 182 -0.58 16.37 -30.83
CA TYR A 182 -0.10 16.98 -29.59
C TYR A 182 0.31 18.43 -29.71
N ILE A 183 0.36 18.95 -30.96
CA ILE A 183 0.57 20.38 -31.21
C ILE A 183 -0.58 21.16 -30.59
N LYS A 184 -0.26 22.19 -29.78
CA LYS A 184 -1.24 22.96 -29.03
C LYS A 184 -1.87 24.12 -29.86
N VAL A 185 -1.11 24.63 -30.80
CA VAL A 185 -1.55 25.76 -31.64
C VAL A 185 -2.12 25.23 -32.94
N GLU A 186 -3.40 25.44 -33.14
CA GLU A 186 -4.14 24.93 -34.32
C GLU A 186 -3.52 25.35 -35.67
N GLU A 187 -2.99 26.55 -35.76
CA GLU A 187 -2.33 27.03 -37.00
C GLU A 187 -1.13 26.15 -37.37
N GLN A 188 -0.32 25.77 -36.36
CA GLN A 188 0.84 24.90 -36.56
C GLN A 188 0.42 23.42 -36.79
N LYS A 189 -0.63 22.99 -36.11
CA LYS A 189 -1.20 21.64 -36.28
C LYS A 189 -1.77 21.42 -37.68
N ASN A 190 -2.49 22.42 -38.21
CA ASN A 190 -3.13 22.31 -39.51
C ASN A 190 -2.14 22.22 -40.67
N LEU A 191 -0.86 22.59 -40.48
CA LEU A 191 0.19 22.41 -41.49
C LEU A 191 0.42 20.93 -41.85
N PHE A 192 0.05 20.04 -40.98
CA PHE A 192 0.22 18.58 -41.17
C PHE A 192 -1.02 17.91 -41.76
N ASN A 193 -2.12 18.63 -41.96
CA ASN A 193 -3.32 18.04 -42.56
C ASN A 193 -3.01 17.53 -43.98
N ASP A 194 -3.50 16.36 -44.30
CA ASP A 194 -3.30 15.67 -45.57
C ASP A 194 -1.83 15.42 -45.98
N ALA A 195 -0.89 15.56 -45.05
CA ALA A 195 0.52 15.32 -45.29
C ALA A 195 0.80 13.85 -45.70
N LYS A 196 1.77 13.68 -46.60
CA LYS A 196 2.16 12.37 -47.12
C LYS A 196 3.62 12.08 -46.90
N VAL A 197 3.97 10.82 -46.99
CA VAL A 197 5.37 10.41 -46.99
C VAL A 197 6.10 11.11 -48.15
N GLY A 198 7.22 11.76 -47.85
CA GLY A 198 8.02 12.56 -48.81
C GLY A 198 7.77 14.06 -48.73
N ASP A 199 6.66 14.50 -48.12
CA ASP A 199 6.35 15.91 -48.00
C ASP A 199 7.34 16.60 -47.05
N VAL A 200 7.56 17.91 -47.32
CA VAL A 200 8.37 18.81 -46.50
C VAL A 200 7.47 19.90 -45.94
N ILE A 201 7.31 19.87 -44.62
CA ILE A 201 6.45 20.84 -43.91
C ILE A 201 7.34 21.81 -43.14
N THR A 202 7.08 23.09 -43.31
CA THR A 202 7.75 24.15 -42.54
C THR A 202 6.86 24.54 -41.38
N PHE A 203 7.40 24.46 -40.15
CA PHE A 203 6.70 24.82 -38.94
C PHE A 203 7.67 25.35 -37.88
N ASN A 204 7.13 26.01 -36.85
CA ASN A 204 7.94 26.51 -35.73
C ASN A 204 7.69 25.65 -34.51
N PRO A 205 8.68 24.85 -34.06
CA PRO A 205 8.53 23.94 -32.89
C PRO A 205 8.14 24.68 -31.61
N LYS A 206 8.70 25.85 -31.34
CA LYS A 206 8.38 26.63 -30.15
C LYS A 206 6.96 27.18 -30.16
N LYS A 207 6.46 27.61 -31.32
CA LYS A 207 5.04 28.02 -31.50
C LYS A 207 4.12 26.81 -31.43
N ALA A 208 4.53 25.67 -31.94
CA ALA A 208 3.73 24.44 -31.92
C ALA A 208 3.48 23.93 -30.46
N TYR A 209 4.46 24.09 -29.58
CA TYR A 209 4.41 23.66 -28.18
C TYR A 209 4.69 24.82 -27.21
N PRO A 210 3.77 25.84 -27.13
CA PRO A 210 3.93 26.96 -26.22
C PRO A 210 3.98 26.43 -24.77
N ASP A 211 4.87 26.97 -23.97
CA ASP A 211 5.07 26.62 -22.56
C ASP A 211 5.54 25.16 -22.29
N ASN A 212 5.97 24.46 -23.34
CA ASN A 212 6.51 23.09 -23.21
C ASN A 212 7.92 22.97 -23.82
N ASP A 213 8.88 23.65 -23.20
CA ASP A 213 10.29 23.60 -23.62
C ASP A 213 10.88 22.18 -23.59
N THR A 214 10.31 21.29 -22.77
CA THR A 214 10.74 19.89 -22.69
C THR A 214 10.44 19.13 -23.98
N GLU A 215 9.23 19.31 -24.54
CA GLU A 215 8.84 18.68 -25.80
C GLU A 215 9.71 19.16 -26.96
N VAL A 216 9.93 20.48 -27.03
CA VAL A 216 10.78 21.07 -28.06
C VAL A 216 12.23 20.60 -27.95
N SER A 217 12.76 20.54 -26.72
CA SER A 217 14.09 20.02 -26.41
C SER A 217 14.28 18.57 -26.87
N GLN A 218 13.29 17.72 -26.59
CA GLN A 218 13.31 16.32 -26.99
C GLN A 218 13.19 16.14 -28.50
N LEU A 219 12.30 16.91 -29.14
CA LEU A 219 12.10 16.86 -30.60
C LEU A 219 13.35 17.29 -31.36
N LEU A 220 14.01 18.37 -30.92
CA LEU A 220 15.18 18.95 -31.56
C LEU A 220 16.49 18.35 -31.05
N LYS A 221 16.46 17.51 -30.04
CA LYS A 221 17.63 16.90 -29.36
C LYS A 221 18.66 17.95 -28.88
N ILE A 222 18.17 19.04 -28.31
CA ILE A 222 18.97 20.15 -27.76
C ILE A 222 18.70 20.30 -26.26
N GLU A 223 19.59 21.01 -25.56
CA GLU A 223 19.39 21.34 -24.15
C GLU A 223 18.18 22.27 -23.97
N ARG A 224 17.45 22.09 -22.87
CA ARG A 224 16.23 22.86 -22.58
C ARG A 224 16.46 24.37 -22.50
N GLU A 225 17.64 24.78 -22.02
CA GLU A 225 18.03 26.19 -21.96
C GLU A 225 18.14 26.82 -23.35
N ALA A 226 18.57 26.07 -24.36
CA ALA A 226 18.69 26.54 -25.74
C ALA A 226 17.35 26.77 -26.43
N VAL A 227 16.26 26.14 -25.93
CA VAL A 227 14.91 26.35 -26.47
C VAL A 227 14.39 27.77 -26.21
N LYS A 228 14.87 28.43 -25.16
CA LYS A 228 14.39 29.78 -24.78
C LYS A 228 14.66 30.82 -25.85
N ASP A 229 15.78 30.72 -26.52
CA ASP A 229 16.26 31.64 -27.52
C ASP A 229 15.95 31.19 -28.95
N LEU A 230 15.19 30.07 -29.07
CA LEU A 230 14.85 29.50 -30.37
C LEU A 230 13.64 30.24 -30.98
N GLU A 231 13.86 30.91 -32.10
CA GLU A 231 12.80 31.57 -32.87
C GLU A 231 12.65 31.02 -34.30
N SER A 232 13.60 30.18 -34.72
CA SER A 232 13.71 29.68 -36.09
C SER A 232 12.55 28.76 -36.48
N GLU A 233 12.23 28.77 -37.75
CA GLU A 233 11.41 27.76 -38.38
C GLU A 233 12.24 26.53 -38.76
N PHE A 234 11.58 25.40 -38.89
CA PHE A 234 12.20 24.14 -39.28
C PHE A 234 11.46 23.51 -40.44
N SER A 235 12.19 22.97 -41.38
CA SER A 235 11.63 22.03 -42.34
C SER A 235 11.59 20.65 -41.74
N TYR A 236 10.47 19.96 -41.88
CA TYR A 236 10.30 18.57 -41.47
C TYR A 236 9.97 17.74 -42.70
N GLN A 237 10.93 16.93 -43.14
CA GLN A 237 10.74 16.01 -44.26
C GLN A 237 10.23 14.68 -43.74
N ILE A 238 8.99 14.33 -44.03
CA ILE A 238 8.33 13.14 -43.57
C ILE A 238 8.93 11.92 -44.31
N THR A 239 9.57 11.01 -43.58
CA THR A 239 10.15 9.77 -44.16
C THR A 239 9.25 8.58 -43.93
N GLU A 240 8.44 8.57 -42.86
CA GLU A 240 7.53 7.48 -42.55
C GLU A 240 6.34 8.01 -41.74
N ILE A 241 5.17 7.45 -41.98
CA ILE A 241 3.94 7.66 -41.22
C ILE A 241 3.55 6.33 -40.63
N GLN A 242 3.32 6.29 -39.32
CA GLN A 242 2.90 5.11 -38.60
C GLN A 242 1.55 5.36 -37.95
N ARG A 243 0.57 4.55 -38.34
CA ARG A 243 -0.80 4.59 -37.78
C ARG A 243 -0.94 3.50 -36.76
N PHE A 244 -1.36 3.88 -35.55
CA PHE A 244 -1.73 2.91 -34.54
C PHE A 244 -3.05 2.23 -34.92
N LYS A 245 -3.04 0.91 -35.02
CA LYS A 245 -4.23 0.10 -35.29
C LYS A 245 -4.50 -0.82 -34.11
N LYS A 246 -5.68 -0.68 -33.54
CA LYS A 246 -6.12 -1.64 -32.51
C LYS A 246 -6.19 -3.03 -33.11
N HIS A 247 -5.87 -4.01 -32.30
CA HIS A 247 -6.02 -5.41 -32.69
C HIS A 247 -7.49 -5.74 -32.98
N GLU A 248 -7.73 -6.58 -33.96
CA GLU A 248 -9.08 -7.08 -34.24
C GLU A 248 -9.57 -7.97 -33.10
N ILE A 249 -10.90 -7.92 -32.83
CA ILE A 249 -11.51 -8.77 -31.80
C ILE A 249 -11.70 -10.16 -32.38
N ASN A 250 -10.71 -11.01 -32.19
CA ASN A 250 -10.64 -12.37 -32.73
C ASN A 250 -9.94 -13.33 -31.75
N GLU A 251 -9.82 -14.62 -32.15
CA GLU A 251 -9.22 -15.66 -31.28
C GLU A 251 -7.78 -15.36 -30.86
N GLU A 252 -7.02 -14.63 -31.66
CA GLU A 252 -5.64 -14.24 -31.30
C GLU A 252 -5.64 -13.26 -30.14
N LEU A 253 -6.50 -12.23 -30.19
CA LEU A 253 -6.70 -11.30 -29.06
C LEU A 253 -7.15 -12.04 -27.81
N PHE A 254 -8.06 -13.01 -27.95
CA PHE A 254 -8.57 -13.74 -26.78
C PHE A 254 -7.46 -14.55 -26.11
N LYS A 255 -6.58 -15.18 -26.89
CA LYS A 255 -5.41 -15.90 -26.36
C LYS A 255 -4.41 -14.96 -25.70
N GLN A 256 -4.14 -13.82 -26.30
CA GLN A 256 -3.23 -12.82 -25.70
C GLN A 256 -3.78 -12.27 -24.38
N ALA A 257 -5.09 -12.07 -24.30
CA ALA A 257 -5.74 -11.50 -23.11
C ALA A 257 -5.97 -12.52 -21.99
N LEU A 258 -6.37 -13.75 -22.34
CA LEU A 258 -6.84 -14.77 -21.38
C LEU A 258 -5.86 -15.93 -21.22
N GLY A 259 -4.85 -16.05 -22.08
CA GLY A 259 -3.87 -17.14 -22.12
C GLY A 259 -4.07 -18.10 -23.30
N GLU A 260 -2.98 -18.74 -23.70
CA GLU A 260 -2.94 -19.65 -24.87
C GLU A 260 -3.93 -20.83 -24.75
N ASP A 261 -4.20 -21.27 -23.53
CA ASP A 261 -5.08 -22.42 -23.26
C ASP A 261 -6.57 -22.04 -23.17
N THR A 262 -6.94 -20.79 -23.52
CA THR A 262 -8.34 -20.35 -23.46
C THR A 262 -9.20 -21.11 -24.47
N ASP A 263 -10.41 -21.46 -24.06
CA ASP A 263 -11.44 -22.08 -24.92
C ASP A 263 -12.39 -21.05 -25.58
N VAL A 264 -12.12 -19.76 -25.38
CA VAL A 264 -12.90 -18.64 -25.91
C VAL A 264 -12.68 -18.50 -27.41
N LYS A 265 -13.77 -18.53 -28.20
CA LYS A 265 -13.72 -18.51 -29.67
C LYS A 265 -14.48 -17.35 -30.31
N ASP A 266 -15.33 -16.67 -29.56
CA ASP A 266 -16.10 -15.54 -30.06
C ASP A 266 -16.14 -14.37 -29.08
N GLU A 267 -16.53 -13.20 -29.58
CA GLU A 267 -16.59 -11.98 -28.78
C GLU A 267 -17.57 -12.08 -27.60
N ALA A 268 -18.68 -12.80 -27.75
CA ALA A 268 -19.66 -12.94 -26.67
C ALA A 268 -19.07 -13.73 -25.49
N ALA A 269 -18.37 -14.83 -25.77
CA ALA A 269 -17.66 -15.62 -24.77
C ALA A 269 -16.48 -14.82 -24.15
N PHE A 270 -15.79 -14.02 -24.95
CA PHE A 270 -14.73 -13.14 -24.46
C PHE A 270 -15.26 -12.10 -23.48
N ARG A 271 -16.35 -11.40 -23.84
CA ARG A 271 -17.03 -10.46 -22.95
C ARG A 271 -17.53 -11.12 -21.67
N ALA A 272 -18.12 -12.31 -21.78
CA ALA A 272 -18.58 -13.05 -20.60
C ALA A 272 -17.42 -13.40 -19.65
N LYS A 273 -16.25 -13.77 -20.19
CA LYS A 273 -15.06 -14.08 -19.40
C LYS A 273 -14.47 -12.83 -18.71
N ILE A 274 -14.47 -11.71 -19.41
CA ILE A 274 -14.08 -10.40 -18.82
C ILE A 274 -15.06 -10.02 -17.71
N ALA A 275 -16.37 -10.15 -17.95
CA ALA A 275 -17.39 -9.84 -16.95
C ALA A 275 -17.23 -10.70 -15.70
N GLU A 276 -16.99 -12.01 -15.84
CA GLU A 276 -16.73 -12.93 -14.73
C GLU A 276 -15.51 -12.47 -13.89
N GLY A 277 -14.42 -12.11 -14.57
CA GLY A 277 -13.20 -11.61 -13.89
C GLY A 277 -13.44 -10.31 -13.13
N LEU A 278 -14.11 -9.34 -13.76
CA LEU A 278 -14.49 -8.08 -13.13
C LEU A 278 -15.44 -8.30 -11.95
N GLN A 279 -16.44 -9.16 -12.11
CA GLN A 279 -17.41 -9.47 -11.05
C GLN A 279 -16.70 -10.09 -9.83
N ALA A 280 -15.75 -11.00 -10.05
CA ALA A 280 -14.97 -11.59 -8.97
C ALA A 280 -14.13 -10.53 -8.19
N GLN A 281 -13.59 -9.54 -8.89
CA GLN A 281 -12.89 -8.42 -8.26
C GLN A 281 -13.85 -7.53 -7.47
N LEU A 282 -15.00 -7.19 -8.04
CA LEU A 282 -16.01 -6.34 -7.41
C LEU A 282 -16.64 -6.94 -6.16
N VAL A 283 -16.66 -8.28 -6.02
CA VAL A 283 -17.08 -8.94 -4.78
C VAL A 283 -16.16 -8.54 -3.61
N ASN A 284 -14.87 -8.41 -3.84
CA ASN A 284 -13.95 -7.96 -2.80
C ASN A 284 -14.24 -6.51 -2.35
N ASP A 285 -14.61 -5.65 -3.28
CA ASP A 285 -14.99 -4.26 -2.99
C ASP A 285 -16.31 -4.21 -2.22
N SER A 286 -17.27 -5.04 -2.62
CA SER A 286 -18.54 -5.22 -1.90
C SER A 286 -18.32 -5.71 -0.47
N ASP A 287 -17.45 -6.70 -0.28
CA ASP A 287 -17.11 -7.25 1.03
C ASP A 287 -16.38 -6.25 1.91
N TYR A 288 -15.48 -5.45 1.32
CA TYR A 288 -14.82 -4.35 2.04
C TYR A 288 -15.83 -3.30 2.52
N LYS A 289 -16.73 -2.85 1.64
CA LYS A 289 -17.80 -1.91 2.03
C LYS A 289 -18.72 -2.50 3.09
N PHE A 290 -19.06 -3.78 2.98
CA PHE A 290 -19.85 -4.48 3.99
C PHE A 290 -19.19 -4.45 5.37
N ILE A 291 -17.87 -4.66 5.47
CA ILE A 291 -17.15 -4.55 6.75
C ILE A 291 -17.20 -3.12 7.29
N LEU A 292 -17.09 -2.09 6.44
CA LEU A 292 -17.25 -0.70 6.87
C LEU A 292 -18.67 -0.43 7.41
N ASP A 293 -19.69 -0.98 6.79
CA ASP A 293 -21.07 -0.83 7.24
C ASP A 293 -21.36 -1.64 8.52
N VAL A 294 -20.76 -2.83 8.65
CA VAL A 294 -20.78 -3.60 9.93
C VAL A 294 -20.10 -2.79 11.03
N ARG A 295 -18.96 -2.16 10.75
CA ARG A 295 -18.26 -1.29 11.71
C ARG A 295 -19.19 -0.17 12.18
N ALA A 296 -19.75 0.60 11.26
CA ALA A 296 -20.67 1.70 11.58
C ALA A 296 -21.90 1.23 12.38
N HIS A 297 -22.47 0.08 12.00
CA HIS A 297 -23.60 -0.53 12.71
C HIS A 297 -23.22 -0.93 14.14
N CYS A 298 -22.07 -1.57 14.33
CA CYS A 298 -21.59 -1.99 15.64
C CYS A 298 -21.21 -0.80 16.53
N GLU A 299 -20.50 0.20 15.99
CA GLU A 299 -20.16 1.42 16.73
C GLU A 299 -21.41 2.15 17.23
N LYS A 300 -22.46 2.23 16.39
CA LYS A 300 -23.77 2.78 16.79
C LYS A 300 -24.44 1.93 17.88
N LYS A 301 -24.32 0.61 17.82
CA LYS A 301 -24.93 -0.33 18.78
C LYS A 301 -24.23 -0.29 20.14
N VAL A 302 -22.91 -0.17 20.14
CA VAL A 302 -22.09 -0.09 21.35
C VAL A 302 -22.18 1.30 22.00
N GLY A 303 -22.30 2.35 21.19
CA GLY A 303 -22.28 3.73 21.65
C GLY A 303 -20.87 4.22 22.02
N LYS A 304 -20.80 5.30 22.78
CA LYS A 304 -19.52 5.89 23.16
C LYS A 304 -18.89 5.06 24.28
N LEU A 305 -17.68 4.55 24.02
CA LEU A 305 -16.85 3.91 25.02
C LEU A 305 -16.02 4.97 25.77
N GLU A 306 -15.82 4.75 27.06
CA GLU A 306 -14.98 5.61 27.89
C GLU A 306 -13.57 5.02 28.00
N PHE A 307 -12.59 5.76 27.53
CA PHE A 307 -11.18 5.39 27.56
C PHE A 307 -10.40 6.22 28.58
N PRO A 308 -9.28 5.71 29.12
CA PRO A 308 -8.37 6.50 29.95
C PRO A 308 -7.53 7.45 29.08
N ASP A 309 -8.17 8.50 28.53
CA ASP A 309 -7.61 9.38 27.48
C ASP A 309 -6.23 9.94 27.85
N ALA A 310 -6.04 10.42 29.08
CA ALA A 310 -4.77 10.98 29.51
C ALA A 310 -3.63 9.95 29.44
N LEU A 311 -3.91 8.70 29.83
CA LEU A 311 -2.91 7.62 29.78
C LEU A 311 -2.66 7.15 28.35
N LEU A 312 -3.71 7.03 27.52
CA LEU A 312 -3.56 6.64 26.11
C LEU A 312 -2.77 7.68 25.30
N LYS A 313 -2.98 8.98 25.56
CA LYS A 313 -2.16 10.06 24.97
C LYS A 313 -0.69 9.93 25.38
N ARG A 314 -0.40 9.61 26.63
CA ARG A 314 0.97 9.36 27.11
C ARG A 314 1.59 8.14 26.41
N ILE A 315 0.84 7.05 26.26
CA ILE A 315 1.30 5.84 25.53
C ILE A 315 1.59 6.20 24.07
N MET A 316 0.69 6.91 23.41
CA MET A 316 0.85 7.34 22.02
C MET A 316 2.09 8.25 21.86
N LEU A 317 2.33 9.16 22.80
CA LEU A 317 3.53 10.01 22.82
C LEU A 317 4.80 9.18 23.04
N ALA A 318 4.77 8.22 23.96
CA ALA A 318 5.90 7.34 24.23
C ALA A 318 6.32 6.52 23.00
N ASN A 319 5.33 6.10 22.20
CA ASN A 319 5.56 5.34 20.96
C ASN A 319 5.95 6.23 19.76
N ASN A 320 5.74 7.56 19.84
CA ASN A 320 6.02 8.52 18.77
C ASN A 320 6.84 9.71 19.29
N LYS A 321 7.89 9.46 20.05
CA LYS A 321 8.73 10.50 20.68
C LYS A 321 9.32 11.51 19.69
N ASP A 322 9.60 11.06 18.48
CA ASP A 322 10.13 11.86 17.37
C ASP A 322 9.11 12.82 16.77
N LYS A 323 7.81 12.55 16.94
CA LYS A 323 6.71 13.35 16.35
C LYS A 323 6.11 14.40 17.29
N GLY A 324 6.32 14.24 18.59
CA GLY A 324 5.91 15.20 19.63
C GLY A 324 4.41 15.24 19.96
N GLU A 325 4.04 16.15 20.86
CA GLU A 325 2.66 16.26 21.41
C GLU A 325 1.63 16.72 20.36
N GLU A 326 2.03 17.59 19.43
CA GLU A 326 1.13 18.09 18.37
C GLU A 326 0.61 16.92 17.48
N PHE A 327 1.47 15.97 17.18
CA PHE A 327 1.08 14.75 16.46
C PHE A 327 0.03 13.95 17.25
N VAL A 328 0.21 13.82 18.57
CA VAL A 328 -0.74 13.09 19.44
C VAL A 328 -2.10 13.79 19.43
N GLU A 329 -2.15 15.09 19.67
CA GLU A 329 -3.42 15.83 19.71
C GLU A 329 -4.17 15.76 18.38
N LYS A 330 -3.47 15.86 17.25
CA LYS A 330 -4.07 15.80 15.92
C LYS A 330 -4.63 14.42 15.58
N ASN A 331 -3.99 13.34 16.03
CA ASN A 331 -4.33 11.99 15.58
C ASN A 331 -5.09 11.17 16.65
N TYR A 332 -5.23 11.69 17.86
CA TYR A 332 -5.79 10.93 18.98
C TYR A 332 -7.22 10.46 18.72
N GLU A 333 -8.10 11.35 18.24
CA GLU A 333 -9.50 11.00 17.98
C GLU A 333 -9.63 9.86 16.95
N GLN A 334 -8.83 9.91 15.90
CA GLN A 334 -8.81 8.85 14.90
C GLN A 334 -8.27 7.54 15.49
N SER A 335 -7.22 7.61 16.30
CA SER A 335 -6.66 6.44 16.98
C SER A 335 -7.68 5.77 17.92
N ILE A 336 -8.51 6.56 18.61
CA ILE A 336 -9.59 6.03 19.46
C ILE A 336 -10.70 5.36 18.63
N LYS A 337 -11.05 5.89 17.46
CA LYS A 337 -11.99 5.24 16.55
C LYS A 337 -11.46 3.88 16.06
N GLU A 338 -10.19 3.83 15.67
CA GLU A 338 -9.57 2.56 15.24
C GLU A 338 -9.47 1.57 16.41
N LEU A 339 -9.10 2.03 17.61
CA LEU A 339 -9.06 1.20 18.79
C LEU A 339 -10.45 0.65 19.14
N THR A 340 -11.50 1.49 19.06
CA THR A 340 -12.89 1.07 19.28
C THR A 340 -13.28 -0.04 18.30
N TRP A 341 -12.98 0.15 17.02
CA TRP A 341 -13.25 -0.88 15.99
C TRP A 341 -12.45 -2.15 16.26
N HIS A 342 -11.19 -2.04 16.63
CA HIS A 342 -10.35 -3.20 16.96
C HIS A 342 -10.98 -4.03 18.09
N LEU A 343 -11.41 -3.39 19.18
CA LEU A 343 -12.07 -4.06 20.30
C LEU A 343 -13.40 -4.72 19.91
N ILE A 344 -14.21 -4.05 19.08
CA ILE A 344 -15.44 -4.59 18.52
C ILE A 344 -15.14 -5.83 17.66
N LYS A 345 -14.15 -5.71 16.75
CA LYS A 345 -13.73 -6.78 15.84
C LYS A 345 -13.28 -8.02 16.62
N GLU A 346 -12.48 -7.85 17.66
CA GLU A 346 -12.07 -8.95 18.53
C GLU A 346 -13.25 -9.71 19.16
N GLN A 347 -14.28 -8.98 19.65
CA GLN A 347 -15.47 -9.62 20.20
C GLN A 347 -16.26 -10.38 19.14
N LEU A 348 -16.39 -9.83 17.93
CA LEU A 348 -17.07 -10.50 16.82
C LEU A 348 -16.33 -11.78 16.39
N ILE A 349 -15.00 -11.72 16.26
CA ILE A 349 -14.14 -12.86 15.94
C ILE A 349 -14.32 -13.96 16.98
N LYS A 350 -14.28 -13.59 18.26
CA LYS A 350 -14.45 -14.53 19.38
C LYS A 350 -15.86 -15.14 19.43
N ALA A 351 -16.88 -14.31 19.19
CA ALA A 351 -18.28 -14.75 19.20
C ALA A 351 -18.60 -15.73 18.07
N GLN A 352 -17.90 -15.64 16.94
CA GLN A 352 -18.08 -16.49 15.75
C GLN A 352 -17.04 -17.62 15.66
N ASP A 353 -16.17 -17.79 16.68
CA ASP A 353 -15.03 -18.75 16.68
C ASP A 353 -14.19 -18.72 15.41
N ILE A 354 -13.95 -17.49 14.88
CA ILE A 354 -13.16 -17.30 13.68
C ILE A 354 -11.69 -17.54 14.00
N LYS A 355 -11.07 -18.45 13.26
CA LYS A 355 -9.66 -18.78 13.36
C LYS A 355 -9.00 -18.59 12.00
N ILE A 356 -7.85 -17.96 12.00
CA ILE A 356 -7.03 -17.78 10.81
C ILE A 356 -5.95 -18.85 10.83
N ASP A 357 -5.77 -19.51 9.70
CA ASP A 357 -4.69 -20.46 9.48
C ASP A 357 -3.70 -19.98 8.42
N ASP A 358 -2.62 -20.71 8.24
CA ASP A 358 -1.57 -20.37 7.27
C ASP A 358 -2.11 -20.33 5.82
N ASN A 359 -3.15 -21.11 5.52
CA ASN A 359 -3.76 -21.11 4.19
C ASN A 359 -4.57 -19.83 3.93
N ASP A 360 -5.29 -19.32 4.94
CA ASP A 360 -6.01 -18.04 4.85
C ASP A 360 -5.03 -16.90 4.52
N ILE A 361 -3.88 -16.88 5.19
CA ILE A 361 -2.82 -15.88 4.96
C ILE A 361 -2.22 -16.04 3.57
N LYS A 362 -1.95 -17.27 3.14
CA LYS A 362 -1.40 -17.58 1.82
C LYS A 362 -2.34 -17.13 0.69
N GLU A 363 -3.62 -17.42 0.80
CA GLU A 363 -4.61 -16.99 -0.20
C GLU A 363 -4.73 -15.46 -0.24
N THR A 364 -4.75 -14.79 0.91
CA THR A 364 -4.75 -13.32 0.97
C THR A 364 -3.48 -12.72 0.34
N ALA A 365 -2.33 -13.34 0.57
CA ALA A 365 -1.06 -12.91 -0.04
C ALA A 365 -1.07 -13.11 -1.57
N LYS A 366 -1.66 -14.19 -2.08
CA LYS A 366 -1.85 -14.41 -3.52
C LYS A 366 -2.75 -13.36 -4.15
N GLU A 367 -3.83 -12.98 -3.48
CA GLU A 367 -4.70 -11.89 -3.95
C GLU A 367 -3.96 -10.55 -4.00
N ALA A 368 -3.18 -10.24 -2.95
CA ALA A 368 -2.34 -9.04 -2.94
C ALA A 368 -1.30 -9.07 -4.07
N ALA A 369 -0.70 -10.23 -4.33
CA ALA A 369 0.23 -10.42 -5.44
C ALA A 369 -0.43 -10.17 -6.79
N ARG A 370 -1.61 -10.75 -7.04
CA ARG A 370 -2.37 -10.52 -8.28
C ARG A 370 -2.75 -9.06 -8.47
N ALA A 371 -3.21 -8.40 -7.40
CA ALA A 371 -3.53 -6.97 -7.44
C ALA A 371 -2.30 -6.12 -7.78
N GLN A 372 -1.13 -6.44 -7.20
CA GLN A 372 0.11 -5.76 -7.50
C GLN A 372 0.53 -5.94 -8.96
N PHE A 373 0.46 -7.15 -9.48
CA PHE A 373 0.75 -7.41 -10.90
C PHE A 373 -0.22 -6.68 -11.83
N ALA A 374 -1.51 -6.65 -11.49
CA ALA A 374 -2.52 -5.94 -12.26
C ALA A 374 -2.25 -4.44 -12.36
N GLN A 375 -1.72 -3.80 -11.30
CA GLN A 375 -1.30 -2.38 -11.34
C GLN A 375 -0.21 -2.11 -12.40
N TYR A 376 0.67 -3.10 -12.64
CA TYR A 376 1.66 -3.04 -13.73
C TYR A 376 1.11 -3.54 -15.06
N GLY A 377 -0.21 -3.76 -15.13
CA GLY A 377 -0.89 -4.23 -16.34
C GLY A 377 -0.63 -5.71 -16.68
N MET A 378 -0.11 -6.49 -15.74
CA MET A 378 0.12 -7.93 -15.90
C MET A 378 -1.07 -8.68 -15.32
N THR A 379 -2.03 -9.04 -16.18
CA THR A 379 -3.30 -9.68 -15.75
C THR A 379 -3.28 -11.21 -15.88
N ASN A 380 -2.40 -11.75 -16.73
CA ASN A 380 -2.30 -13.18 -16.96
C ASN A 380 -0.93 -13.70 -16.51
N ILE A 381 -0.77 -13.85 -15.20
CA ILE A 381 0.48 -14.30 -14.58
C ILE A 381 0.36 -15.79 -14.24
N PRO A 382 1.32 -16.64 -14.66
CA PRO A 382 1.35 -18.03 -14.22
C PRO A 382 1.32 -18.15 -12.70
N GLU A 383 0.54 -19.09 -12.17
CA GLU A 383 0.32 -19.26 -10.73
C GLU A 383 1.62 -19.40 -9.94
N GLU A 384 2.64 -20.00 -10.52
CA GLU A 384 3.97 -20.13 -9.90
C GLU A 384 4.57 -18.77 -9.51
N TYR A 385 4.46 -17.73 -10.37
CA TYR A 385 4.97 -16.39 -10.06
C TYR A 385 4.14 -15.71 -8.98
N VAL A 386 2.82 -15.92 -9.02
CA VAL A 386 1.91 -15.42 -7.97
C VAL A 386 2.26 -16.04 -6.62
N GLU A 387 2.48 -17.36 -6.57
CA GLU A 387 2.87 -18.07 -5.35
C GLU A 387 4.24 -17.63 -4.83
N ASN A 388 5.22 -17.48 -5.71
CA ASN A 388 6.56 -17.03 -5.33
C ASN A 388 6.51 -15.62 -4.72
N TYR A 389 5.79 -14.69 -5.36
CA TYR A 389 5.65 -13.34 -4.84
C TYR A 389 4.83 -13.28 -3.53
N ALA A 390 3.76 -14.05 -3.42
CA ALA A 390 2.99 -14.21 -2.19
C ALA A 390 3.85 -14.71 -1.02
N ASN A 391 4.70 -15.69 -1.26
CA ASN A 391 5.64 -16.21 -0.26
C ASN A 391 6.69 -15.14 0.15
N GLU A 392 7.09 -14.26 -0.77
CA GLU A 392 7.97 -13.13 -0.43
C GLU A 392 7.26 -12.09 0.44
N LEU A 393 5.99 -11.78 0.15
CA LEU A 393 5.17 -10.89 0.96
C LEU A 393 5.02 -11.39 2.40
N ILE A 394 4.77 -12.69 2.57
CA ILE A 394 4.64 -13.33 3.89
C ILE A 394 5.97 -13.29 4.67
N LYS A 395 7.12 -13.40 4.00
CA LYS A 395 8.44 -13.37 4.66
C LYS A 395 8.87 -11.98 5.11
N LYS A 396 8.33 -10.92 4.52
CA LYS A 396 8.61 -9.53 4.90
C LYS A 396 7.78 -9.18 6.13
N GLY A 397 8.39 -9.21 7.31
CA GLY A 397 7.74 -9.04 8.62
C GLY A 397 6.73 -7.88 8.69
N ASP A 398 7.08 -6.70 8.17
CA ASP A 398 6.19 -5.51 8.16
C ASP A 398 4.91 -5.72 7.31
N SER A 399 4.94 -6.65 6.34
CA SER A 399 3.78 -6.98 5.49
C SER A 399 2.92 -8.08 6.10
N THR A 400 3.47 -8.89 6.99
CA THR A 400 2.77 -10.07 7.55
C THR A 400 1.59 -9.66 8.42
N ASP A 401 1.75 -8.66 9.28
CA ASP A 401 0.67 -8.17 10.14
C ASP A 401 -0.50 -7.63 9.32
N ALA A 402 -0.21 -6.86 8.27
CA ALA A 402 -1.23 -6.35 7.35
C ALA A 402 -1.95 -7.47 6.58
N LEU A 403 -1.23 -8.54 6.21
CA LEU A 403 -1.83 -9.72 5.56
C LEU A 403 -2.73 -10.50 6.53
N VAL A 404 -2.31 -10.65 7.78
CA VAL A 404 -3.12 -11.28 8.83
C VAL A 404 -4.39 -10.49 9.07
N ASP A 405 -4.30 -9.17 9.25
CA ASP A 405 -5.47 -8.30 9.43
C ASP A 405 -6.44 -8.39 8.26
N ARG A 406 -5.93 -8.36 7.03
CA ARG A 406 -6.75 -8.51 5.83
C ARG A 406 -7.41 -9.89 5.73
N SER A 407 -6.71 -10.95 6.13
CA SER A 407 -7.25 -12.31 6.20
C SER A 407 -8.37 -12.42 7.22
N ILE A 408 -8.21 -11.76 8.37
CA ILE A 408 -9.23 -11.65 9.40
C ILE A 408 -10.47 -10.94 8.86
N ASP A 409 -10.30 -9.77 8.23
CA ASP A 409 -11.42 -8.97 7.71
C ASP A 409 -12.19 -9.73 6.63
N ARG A 410 -11.49 -10.43 5.74
CA ARG A 410 -12.09 -11.28 4.72
C ARG A 410 -12.92 -12.43 5.32
N LYS A 411 -12.35 -13.15 6.28
CA LYS A 411 -13.03 -14.26 6.94
C LYS A 411 -14.19 -13.78 7.80
N LEU A 412 -14.04 -12.62 8.43
CA LEU A 412 -15.10 -11.93 9.17
C LEU A 412 -16.25 -11.55 8.23
N ALA A 413 -15.97 -10.93 7.08
CA ALA A 413 -16.99 -10.59 6.08
C ALA A 413 -17.76 -11.83 5.63
N ALA A 414 -17.06 -12.88 5.21
CA ALA A 414 -17.67 -14.14 4.77
C ALA A 414 -18.56 -14.77 5.84
N THR A 415 -18.13 -14.72 7.10
CA THR A 415 -18.88 -15.28 8.23
C THR A 415 -20.10 -14.41 8.55
N LEU A 416 -19.94 -13.10 8.66
CA LEU A 416 -21.01 -12.18 9.08
C LEU A 416 -22.12 -12.06 8.04
N LYS A 417 -21.83 -12.23 6.75
CA LYS A 417 -22.86 -12.31 5.69
C LYS A 417 -23.93 -13.40 5.97
N ASN A 418 -23.54 -14.47 6.68
CA ASN A 418 -24.45 -15.54 7.08
C ASN A 418 -25.11 -15.32 8.45
N VAL A 419 -24.62 -14.37 9.23
CA VAL A 419 -25.11 -14.06 10.59
C VAL A 419 -26.15 -12.96 10.59
N VAL A 420 -25.88 -11.89 9.82
CA VAL A 420 -26.78 -10.73 9.75
C VAL A 420 -27.81 -10.88 8.64
N LYS A 421 -28.83 -10.03 8.68
CA LYS A 421 -29.76 -9.89 7.56
C LYS A 421 -29.19 -8.91 6.54
N LEU A 422 -28.79 -9.40 5.38
CA LEU A 422 -28.33 -8.55 4.30
C LEU A 422 -29.51 -7.76 3.71
N ASN A 423 -29.30 -6.45 3.53
CA ASN A 423 -30.15 -5.59 2.73
C ASN A 423 -29.43 -5.36 1.39
N GLU A 424 -29.67 -6.30 0.45
CA GLU A 424 -28.99 -6.28 -0.84
C GLU A 424 -29.47 -5.11 -1.70
N LYS A 425 -28.51 -4.40 -2.30
CA LYS A 425 -28.71 -3.26 -3.18
C LYS A 425 -27.86 -3.45 -4.43
N GLU A 426 -28.47 -3.32 -5.59
CA GLU A 426 -27.73 -3.24 -6.83
C GLU A 426 -27.19 -1.82 -7.03
N ILE A 427 -25.93 -1.71 -7.46
CA ILE A 427 -25.28 -0.43 -7.68
C ILE A 427 -24.32 -0.53 -8.88
N SER A 428 -24.21 0.54 -9.67
CA SER A 428 -23.20 0.61 -10.72
C SER A 428 -21.81 0.82 -10.15
N VAL A 429 -20.76 0.46 -10.90
CA VAL A 429 -19.37 0.74 -10.52
C VAL A 429 -19.14 2.24 -10.31
N GLU A 430 -19.72 3.08 -11.16
CA GLU A 430 -19.59 4.54 -11.05
C GLU A 430 -20.19 5.07 -9.75
N ASP A 431 -21.40 4.67 -9.41
CA ASP A 431 -22.09 5.12 -8.19
C ASP A 431 -21.45 4.54 -6.94
N PHE A 432 -20.96 3.29 -7.00
CA PHE A 432 -20.18 2.71 -5.91
C PHE A 432 -18.90 3.49 -5.63
N ASN A 433 -18.16 3.84 -6.67
CA ASN A 433 -16.95 4.64 -6.52
C ASN A 433 -17.23 6.04 -5.94
N LYS A 434 -18.32 6.69 -6.33
CA LYS A 434 -18.76 7.95 -5.72
C LYS A 434 -19.06 7.78 -4.23
N MET A 435 -19.83 6.76 -3.88
CA MET A 435 -20.17 6.45 -2.49
C MET A 435 -18.93 6.17 -1.61
N MET A 436 -17.88 5.58 -2.19
CA MET A 436 -16.64 5.28 -1.45
C MET A 436 -15.72 6.49 -1.28
N GLN A 437 -15.94 7.58 -2.02
CA GLN A 437 -15.19 8.83 -1.90
C GLN A 437 -15.81 9.84 -0.91
N GLU A 438 -17.08 9.65 -0.56
CA GLU A 438 -17.82 10.42 0.47
C GLU A 438 -17.48 9.94 1.90
#